data_86daa85635ed137253c09b8541692aac
#
_entry.id   86daa85635ed137253c09b8541692aac
#
_cell.length_a   1.000
_cell.length_b   1.000
_cell.length_c   1.000
_cell.angle_alpha   90.00
_cell.angle_beta   90.00
_cell.angle_gamma   90.00
#
_symmetry.space_group_name_H-M   'P 1'
#
loop_
_entity.id
_entity.type
_entity.pdbx_description
1 polymer ?
#
loop_
_entity_poly.entity_id
_entity_poly.type
_entity_poly.pdbx_seq_one_letter_code
_entity_poly.pdbx_strand_id
1 'polypeptide(L)'
;MNLVVAEGGNKTQRDIAEKVVDFMIGQLLPRHRTLDIEIQLKNLNDENAVGYCMMEENNRQFTIEVDRKLGIKELVTTICHEMIHVKQYARKEMDDWSGKGLARWKGKTFNAEKTDYYNLPWEKEAYRLQDKFANLVWKEEII
;
A
#
# COMPACT_ATOMS: atom_id res chain seq x y z
N MET A 1 8.18 -12.85 -12.77
CA MET A 1 8.90 -11.64 -12.33
C MET A 1 7.92 -10.56 -11.93
N ASN A 2 8.09 -9.96 -10.76
CA ASN A 2 7.29 -8.82 -10.37
C ASN A 2 7.83 -7.54 -11.02
N LEU A 3 6.92 -6.65 -11.42
CA LEU A 3 7.28 -5.36 -12.00
C LEU A 3 6.97 -4.27 -10.96
N VAL A 4 7.97 -3.45 -10.66
CA VAL A 4 7.84 -2.35 -9.71
C VAL A 4 8.45 -1.11 -10.34
N VAL A 5 7.64 -0.08 -10.58
CA VAL A 5 8.08 1.15 -11.22
C VAL A 5 7.56 2.35 -10.46
N ALA A 6 8.43 3.27 -10.12
CA ALA A 6 8.04 4.54 -9.49
C ALA A 6 8.18 5.68 -10.50
N GLU A 7 7.20 6.58 -10.47
CA GLU A 7 7.16 7.77 -11.32
C GLU A 7 6.87 9.01 -10.48
N GLY A 8 7.28 10.17 -10.99
CA GLY A 8 7.11 11.44 -10.29
C GLY A 8 8.17 11.68 -9.24
N GLY A 9 7.99 12.74 -8.45
CA GLY A 9 8.96 13.12 -7.44
C GLY A 9 10.37 13.32 -8.00
N ASN A 10 11.36 13.14 -7.14
CA ASN A 10 12.76 13.18 -7.57
C ASN A 10 13.34 11.75 -7.64
N LYS A 11 14.57 11.63 -8.14
CA LYS A 11 15.22 10.32 -8.31
C LYS A 11 15.39 9.59 -6.99
N THR A 12 15.78 10.29 -5.93
CA THR A 12 15.95 9.68 -4.59
C THR A 12 14.63 9.10 -4.09
N GLN A 13 13.54 9.83 -4.25
CA GLN A 13 12.20 9.35 -3.84
C GLN A 13 11.78 8.13 -4.63
N ARG A 14 12.02 8.13 -5.94
CA ARG A 14 11.69 6.97 -6.79
C ARG A 14 12.50 5.75 -6.41
N ASP A 15 13.80 5.91 -6.18
CA ASP A 15 14.66 4.80 -5.77
C ASP A 15 14.23 4.22 -4.42
N ILE A 16 13.90 5.07 -3.46
CA ILE A 16 13.39 4.64 -2.16
C ILE A 16 12.07 3.88 -2.33
N ALA A 17 11.15 4.42 -3.10
CA ALA A 17 9.84 3.79 -3.31
C ALA A 17 9.99 2.39 -3.90
N GLU A 18 10.80 2.23 -4.93
CA GLU A 18 11.01 0.92 -5.56
C GLU A 18 11.65 -0.07 -4.61
N LYS A 19 12.67 0.35 -3.85
CA LYS A 19 13.34 -0.52 -2.89
C LYS A 19 12.42 -0.96 -1.75
N VAL A 20 11.62 -0.04 -1.23
CA VAL A 20 10.69 -0.36 -0.14
C VAL A 20 9.61 -1.32 -0.63
N VAL A 21 9.06 -1.09 -1.82
CA VAL A 21 8.04 -1.99 -2.38
C VAL A 21 8.62 -3.38 -2.63
N ASP A 22 9.80 -3.48 -3.21
CA ASP A 22 10.46 -4.77 -3.41
C ASP A 22 10.69 -5.51 -2.08
N PHE A 23 11.16 -4.80 -1.08
CA PHE A 23 11.33 -5.35 0.26
C PHE A 23 10.01 -5.87 0.83
N MET A 24 8.95 -5.07 0.71
CA MET A 24 7.64 -5.44 1.24
C MET A 24 7.02 -6.64 0.51
N ILE A 25 7.24 -6.77 -0.79
CA ILE A 25 6.83 -7.97 -1.53
C ILE A 25 7.50 -9.19 -0.93
N GLY A 26 8.80 -9.12 -0.66
CA GLY A 26 9.54 -10.22 -0.05
C GLY A 26 9.03 -10.58 1.34
N GLN A 27 8.57 -9.60 2.11
CA GLN A 27 8.07 -9.82 3.47
C GLN A 27 6.62 -10.35 3.49
N LEU A 28 5.77 -9.82 2.64
CA LEU A 28 4.32 -10.05 2.70
C LEU A 28 3.82 -11.05 1.66
N LEU A 29 4.47 -11.10 0.50
CA LEU A 29 4.01 -11.85 -0.67
C LEU A 29 5.17 -12.61 -1.32
N PRO A 30 5.93 -13.41 -0.52
CA PRO A 30 7.19 -14.00 -1.01
C PRO A 30 7.01 -15.00 -2.15
N ARG A 31 5.80 -15.52 -2.34
CA ARG A 31 5.52 -16.49 -3.42
C ARG A 31 4.88 -15.87 -4.65
N HIS A 32 4.55 -14.57 -4.61
CA HIS A 32 3.97 -13.89 -5.76
C HIS A 32 5.07 -13.53 -6.77
N ARG A 33 4.84 -13.84 -8.05
CA ARG A 33 5.83 -13.63 -9.13
C ARG A 33 5.34 -12.76 -10.27
N THR A 34 4.05 -12.38 -10.25
CA THR A 34 3.43 -11.65 -11.36
C THR A 34 2.72 -10.36 -10.89
N LEU A 35 3.20 -9.77 -9.81
CA LEU A 35 2.69 -8.48 -9.35
C LEU A 35 3.20 -7.37 -10.28
N ASP A 36 2.33 -6.41 -10.54
CA ASP A 36 2.63 -5.21 -11.31
C ASP A 36 2.21 -4.01 -10.44
N ILE A 37 3.19 -3.32 -9.90
CA ILE A 37 2.95 -2.22 -8.95
C ILE A 37 3.60 -0.95 -9.47
N GLU A 38 2.77 0.06 -9.71
CA GLU A 38 3.21 1.40 -10.05
C GLU A 38 3.08 2.30 -8.83
N ILE A 39 4.12 3.04 -8.50
CA ILE A 39 4.09 4.03 -7.42
C ILE A 39 4.15 5.42 -8.06
N GLN A 40 3.15 6.23 -7.81
CA GLN A 40 3.08 7.60 -8.30
C GLN A 40 3.35 8.58 -7.17
N LEU A 41 4.47 9.28 -7.27
CA LEU A 41 4.87 10.32 -6.34
C LEU A 41 4.34 11.64 -6.88
N LYS A 42 3.24 12.11 -6.32
CA LYS A 42 2.52 13.26 -6.86
C LYS A 42 2.04 14.18 -5.74
N ASN A 43 1.47 15.29 -6.11
CA ASN A 43 0.95 16.25 -5.16
C ASN A 43 -0.49 15.91 -4.78
N LEU A 44 -0.72 15.58 -3.51
CA LEU A 44 -2.04 15.22 -2.99
C LEU A 44 -2.66 16.35 -2.15
N ASN A 45 -2.32 17.61 -2.43
CA ASN A 45 -2.72 18.76 -1.62
C ASN A 45 -4.21 18.88 -1.34
N ASP A 46 -5.05 18.51 -2.30
CA ASP A 46 -6.50 18.69 -2.20
C ASP A 46 -7.20 17.46 -1.62
N GLU A 47 -6.42 16.50 -1.12
CA GLU A 47 -6.95 15.25 -0.62
C GLU A 47 -6.65 15.10 0.88
N ASN A 48 -7.49 14.35 1.58
CA ASN A 48 -7.38 14.17 3.02
C ASN A 48 -6.45 13.04 3.44
N ALA A 49 -5.62 12.54 2.51
CA ALA A 49 -4.71 11.45 2.77
C ALA A 49 -3.37 11.70 2.13
N VAL A 50 -2.32 11.06 2.65
CA VAL A 50 -0.96 11.15 2.12
C VAL A 50 -0.59 9.98 1.23
N GLY A 51 -1.46 8.98 1.13
CA GLY A 51 -1.25 7.84 0.26
C GLY A 51 -2.54 7.09 -0.03
N TYR A 52 -2.54 6.36 -1.14
CA TYR A 52 -3.65 5.52 -1.58
C TYR A 52 -3.12 4.24 -2.20
N CYS A 53 -3.89 3.17 -2.08
CA CYS A 53 -3.67 1.92 -2.80
C CYS A 53 -4.90 1.59 -3.63
N MET A 54 -4.72 1.38 -4.93
CA MET A 54 -5.80 1.06 -5.84
C MET A 54 -5.49 -0.24 -6.55
N MET A 55 -6.39 -1.22 -6.42
CA MET A 55 -6.34 -2.41 -7.24
C MET A 55 -6.90 -2.05 -8.62
N GLU A 56 -6.17 -2.38 -9.67
CA GLU A 56 -6.56 -2.07 -11.04
C GLU A 56 -7.46 -3.18 -11.62
N GLU A 57 -7.10 -3.81 -12.72
CA GLU A 57 -7.96 -4.79 -13.38
C GLU A 57 -8.11 -6.11 -12.61
N ASN A 58 -7.11 -6.47 -11.82
CA ASN A 58 -7.14 -7.72 -11.05
C ASN A 58 -6.27 -7.59 -9.81
N ASN A 59 -6.23 -8.64 -8.98
CA ASN A 59 -5.50 -8.64 -7.72
C ASN A 59 -3.99 -8.82 -7.86
N ARG A 60 -3.44 -8.54 -9.02
CA ARG A 60 -1.99 -8.52 -9.28
C ARG A 60 -1.52 -7.19 -9.81
N GLN A 61 -2.43 -6.27 -10.10
CA GLN A 61 -2.12 -4.95 -10.66
C GLN A 61 -2.58 -3.87 -9.69
N PHE A 62 -1.64 -3.05 -9.26
CA PHE A 62 -1.90 -2.02 -8.26
C PHE A 62 -1.23 -0.71 -8.61
N THR A 63 -1.88 0.38 -8.27
CA THR A 63 -1.29 1.70 -8.27
C THR A 63 -1.27 2.22 -6.85
N ILE A 64 -0.10 2.64 -6.40
CA ILE A 64 0.08 3.31 -5.11
C ILE A 64 0.36 4.77 -5.39
N GLU A 65 -0.44 5.67 -4.81
CA GLU A 65 -0.16 7.11 -4.88
C GLU A 65 0.34 7.56 -3.52
N VAL A 66 1.41 8.35 -3.52
CA VAL A 66 1.95 8.94 -2.29
C VAL A 66 2.28 10.40 -2.53
N ASP A 67 2.14 11.21 -1.48
CA ASP A 67 2.42 12.63 -1.56
C ASP A 67 3.93 12.85 -1.63
N ARG A 68 4.38 13.51 -2.70
CA ARG A 68 5.81 13.78 -2.92
C ARG A 68 6.40 14.80 -1.94
N LYS A 69 5.56 15.43 -1.12
CA LYS A 69 6.01 16.39 -0.10
C LYS A 69 6.45 15.72 1.19
N LEU A 70 6.19 14.42 1.34
CA LEU A 70 6.58 13.69 2.53
C LEU A 70 8.09 13.62 2.67
N GLY A 71 8.58 13.78 3.89
CA GLY A 71 9.98 13.48 4.21
C GLY A 71 10.25 11.98 4.05
N ILE A 72 11.52 11.60 4.02
CA ILE A 72 11.90 10.21 3.73
C ILE A 72 11.28 9.23 4.72
N LYS A 73 11.30 9.55 6.02
CA LYS A 73 10.76 8.68 7.05
C LYS A 73 9.25 8.44 6.86
N GLU A 74 8.50 9.49 6.61
CA GLU A 74 7.06 9.39 6.39
C GLU A 74 6.74 8.72 5.06
N LEU A 75 7.56 8.95 4.04
CA LEU A 75 7.42 8.27 2.75
C LEU A 75 7.54 6.76 2.91
N VAL A 76 8.56 6.30 3.63
CA VAL A 76 8.76 4.87 3.89
C VAL A 76 7.55 4.28 4.63
N THR A 77 7.09 4.94 5.69
CA THR A 77 5.96 4.46 6.49
C THR A 77 4.68 4.40 5.66
N THR A 78 4.44 5.43 4.84
CA THR A 78 3.25 5.49 3.97
C THR A 78 3.28 4.38 2.93
N ILE A 79 4.43 4.14 2.30
CA ILE A 79 4.54 3.04 1.32
C ILE A 79 4.31 1.69 2.00
N CYS A 80 4.84 1.48 3.21
CA CYS A 80 4.57 0.26 3.96
C CYS A 80 3.08 0.08 4.24
N HIS A 81 2.39 1.15 4.64
CA HIS A 81 0.94 1.13 4.86
C HIS A 81 0.19 0.68 3.60
N GLU A 82 0.50 1.29 2.45
CA GLU A 82 -0.18 0.96 1.20
C GLU A 82 0.17 -0.45 0.72
N MET A 83 1.39 -0.92 0.96
CA MET A 83 1.78 -2.28 0.61
C MET A 83 1.05 -3.33 1.45
N ILE A 84 0.68 -3.01 2.69
CA ILE A 84 -0.17 -3.90 3.48
C ILE A 84 -1.53 -4.05 2.81
N HIS A 85 -2.08 -2.99 2.22
CA HIS A 85 -3.31 -3.08 1.43
C HIS A 85 -3.11 -3.94 0.17
N VAL A 86 -1.97 -3.82 -0.51
CA VAL A 86 -1.65 -4.69 -1.65
C VAL A 86 -1.71 -6.16 -1.21
N LYS A 87 -1.10 -6.49 -0.08
CA LYS A 87 -1.14 -7.84 0.48
C LYS A 87 -2.58 -8.29 0.73
N GLN A 88 -3.42 -7.43 1.29
CA GLN A 88 -4.81 -7.75 1.60
C GLN A 88 -5.59 -8.13 0.32
N TYR A 89 -5.43 -7.36 -0.75
CA TYR A 89 -6.08 -7.67 -2.03
C TYR A 89 -5.44 -8.87 -2.71
N ALA A 90 -4.13 -8.93 -2.77
CA ALA A 90 -3.42 -10.01 -3.48
C ALA A 90 -3.70 -11.38 -2.84
N ARG A 91 -3.83 -11.43 -1.53
CA ARG A 91 -4.15 -12.66 -0.80
C ARG A 91 -5.65 -12.88 -0.65
N LYS A 92 -6.48 -12.06 -1.27
CA LYS A 92 -7.94 -12.15 -1.24
C LYS A 92 -8.52 -12.05 0.16
N GLU A 93 -7.84 -11.34 1.05
CA GLU A 93 -8.36 -11.02 2.38
C GLU A 93 -9.40 -9.90 2.31
N MET A 94 -9.23 -9.01 1.34
CA MET A 94 -10.06 -7.84 1.10
C MET A 94 -10.67 -7.91 -0.28
N ASP A 95 -11.98 -7.62 -0.39
CA ASP A 95 -12.69 -7.58 -1.66
C ASP A 95 -13.80 -6.52 -1.61
N ASP A 96 -13.72 -5.54 -2.49
CA ASP A 96 -14.72 -4.46 -2.66
C ASP A 96 -15.70 -4.87 -3.75
N TRP A 97 -16.70 -5.65 -3.40
CA TRP A 97 -17.47 -6.34 -4.44
C TRP A 97 -18.80 -5.71 -4.86
N SER A 98 -19.30 -4.70 -4.20
CA SER A 98 -20.67 -4.24 -4.51
C SER A 98 -20.80 -2.82 -5.02
N GLY A 99 -19.79 -1.97 -4.90
CA GLY A 99 -19.91 -0.56 -5.24
C GLY A 99 -20.87 0.23 -4.37
N LYS A 100 -21.41 -0.37 -3.29
CA LYS A 100 -22.37 0.23 -2.37
C LYS A 100 -21.77 0.47 -0.98
N GLY A 101 -20.47 0.64 -0.91
CA GLY A 101 -19.78 0.77 0.38
C GLY A 101 -19.65 -0.54 1.13
N LEU A 102 -20.02 -1.66 0.52
CA LEU A 102 -19.84 -2.98 1.11
C LEU A 102 -18.52 -3.59 0.70
N ALA A 103 -17.83 -4.17 1.65
CA ALA A 103 -16.55 -4.85 1.41
C ALA A 103 -16.54 -6.19 2.14
N ARG A 104 -15.77 -7.14 1.65
CA ARG A 104 -15.50 -8.40 2.33
C ARG A 104 -14.12 -8.38 2.93
N TRP A 105 -14.06 -8.79 4.19
CA TRP A 105 -12.80 -8.95 4.91
C TRP A 105 -12.76 -10.36 5.48
N LYS A 106 -11.84 -11.17 4.97
CA LYS A 106 -11.66 -12.57 5.41
C LYS A 106 -12.99 -13.33 5.47
N GLY A 107 -13.82 -13.16 4.43
CA GLY A 107 -15.09 -13.83 4.28
C GLY A 107 -16.28 -13.17 4.97
N LYS A 108 -16.06 -12.08 5.70
CA LYS A 108 -17.13 -11.35 6.40
C LYS A 108 -17.47 -10.07 5.65
N THR A 109 -18.74 -9.74 5.57
CA THR A 109 -19.21 -8.50 4.93
C THR A 109 -19.21 -7.36 5.93
N PHE A 110 -18.64 -6.23 5.53
CA PHE A 110 -18.63 -4.98 6.31
C PHE A 110 -19.25 -3.86 5.48
N ASN A 111 -19.96 -2.97 6.16
CA ASN A 111 -20.44 -1.74 5.54
C ASN A 111 -19.44 -0.62 5.84
N ALA A 112 -18.59 -0.30 4.87
CA ALA A 112 -17.53 0.68 5.03
C ALA A 112 -18.08 2.09 5.24
N GLU A 113 -19.28 2.39 4.73
CA GLU A 113 -19.91 3.71 4.91
C GLU A 113 -20.41 3.94 6.33
N LYS A 114 -20.76 2.86 7.05
CA LYS A 114 -21.30 2.93 8.41
C LYS A 114 -20.26 2.68 9.48
N THR A 115 -19.03 2.34 9.11
CA THR A 115 -17.96 2.06 10.05
C THR A 115 -16.93 3.18 9.98
N ASP A 116 -16.53 3.69 11.14
CA ASP A 116 -15.48 4.68 11.23
C ASP A 116 -14.20 4.16 10.56
N TYR A 117 -13.52 5.02 9.78
CA TYR A 117 -12.33 4.66 9.00
C TYR A 117 -11.30 3.89 9.81
N TYR A 118 -10.93 4.38 11.00
CA TYR A 118 -9.90 3.73 11.82
C TYR A 118 -10.37 2.41 12.44
N ASN A 119 -11.68 2.13 12.40
CA ASN A 119 -12.25 0.88 12.90
C ASN A 119 -12.46 -0.18 11.82
N LEU A 120 -12.20 0.17 10.55
CA LEU A 120 -12.24 -0.82 9.47
C LEU A 120 -11.10 -1.84 9.69
N PRO A 121 -11.38 -3.15 9.64
CA PRO A 121 -10.37 -4.16 9.99
C PRO A 121 -9.11 -4.10 9.11
N TRP A 122 -9.25 -3.76 7.85
CA TRP A 122 -8.10 -3.62 6.96
C TRP A 122 -7.26 -2.39 7.28
N GLU A 123 -7.85 -1.32 7.78
CA GLU A 123 -7.09 -0.16 8.24
C GLU A 123 -6.42 -0.44 9.59
N LYS A 124 -7.11 -1.15 10.49
CA LYS A 124 -6.49 -1.58 11.76
C LYS A 124 -5.23 -2.39 11.52
N GLU A 125 -5.28 -3.34 10.60
CA GLU A 125 -4.10 -4.15 10.27
C GLU A 125 -2.99 -3.27 9.69
N ALA A 126 -3.32 -2.38 8.75
CA ALA A 126 -2.33 -1.52 8.11
C ALA A 126 -1.64 -0.59 9.11
N TYR A 127 -2.40 0.06 9.99
CA TYR A 127 -1.81 0.93 11.02
C TYR A 127 -1.01 0.15 12.06
N ARG A 128 -1.45 -1.04 12.40
CA ARG A 128 -0.74 -1.89 13.37
C ARG A 128 0.62 -2.35 12.85
N LEU A 129 0.73 -2.61 11.55
CA LEU A 129 1.92 -3.20 10.95
C LEU A 129 2.86 -2.21 10.30
N GLN A 130 2.38 -1.02 9.94
CA GLN A 130 3.18 -0.06 9.16
C GLN A 130 4.50 0.31 9.85
N ASP A 131 4.47 0.57 11.14
CA ASP A 131 5.68 0.99 11.87
C ASP A 131 6.67 -0.15 12.03
N LYS A 132 6.17 -1.37 12.24
CA LYS A 132 7.01 -2.56 12.30
C LYS A 132 7.82 -2.71 11.01
N PHE A 133 7.18 -2.63 9.87
CA PHE A 133 7.86 -2.79 8.59
C PHE A 133 8.74 -1.59 8.23
N ALA A 134 8.31 -0.38 8.55
CA ALA A 134 9.13 0.80 8.35
C ALA A 134 10.43 0.70 9.17
N ASN A 135 10.34 0.22 10.42
CA ASN A 135 11.52 0.02 11.27
C ASN A 135 12.46 -1.05 10.68
N LEU A 136 11.89 -2.12 10.08
CA LEU A 136 12.70 -3.13 9.40
C LEU A 136 13.45 -2.56 8.19
N VAL A 137 12.83 -1.66 7.42
CA VAL A 137 13.49 -0.99 6.30
C VAL A 137 14.76 -0.28 6.75
N TRP A 138 14.69 0.43 7.87
CA TRP A 138 15.84 1.14 8.44
C TRP A 138 16.86 0.18 9.04
N LYS A 139 16.40 -0.81 9.82
CA LYS A 139 17.26 -1.76 10.50
C LYS A 139 18.07 -2.61 9.52
N GLU A 140 17.45 -3.02 8.42
CA GLU A 140 18.09 -3.88 7.42
C GLU A 140 18.76 -3.09 6.30
N GLU A 141 18.82 -1.77 6.45
CA GLU A 141 19.52 -0.88 5.51
C GLU A 141 19.04 -1.06 4.07
N ILE A 142 17.73 -1.17 3.89
CA ILE A 142 17.12 -1.36 2.57
C ILE A 142 17.32 -0.11 1.69
N ILE A 143 17.35 1.06 2.31
CA ILE A 143 17.56 2.33 1.61
C ILE A 143 18.77 3.07 2.11
#